data_cfa2550a21e7120f727977a6f65f459c
#
_entry.id   cfa2550a21e7120f727977a6f65f459c
#
_cell.length_a   1.000
_cell.length_b   1.000
_cell.length_c   1.000
_cell.angle_alpha   90.00
_cell.angle_beta   90.00
_cell.angle_gamma   90.00
#
_symmetry.space_group_name_H-M   'P 1'
#
loop_
_entity.id
_entity.type
_entity.pdbx_description
1 polymer ?
#
loop_
_entity_poly.entity_id
_entity_poly.type
_entity_poly.pdbx_seq_one_letter_code
_entity_poly.pdbx_strand_id
1 'polypeptide(L)'
;MPFAAHAVLAARFASRAPQTAPLRLDRGRFTAVYYPDDAKLAAALLERAIAIDTFPGLPRPAQHVLIAIAPDSRRFHEWAGPNAPEWGSALAFPETRRIVMQGRSAGSDAGNPLEVLRHELAHLALHEQLGDLPPRWFDEGYASYAARELGRNEVLAANVALALRGMPSFDELDAQFGEGATSAQAAYALAYRAVDDMASIDPSRGLTLLFQNWKQTSSLDRALRQSYGITLASFEHDWQQRTRRRYGGLALFSDITVATVVFLLLIAPLYLARRRRDRRRMAALVAADAIAELSAPRDALAEFVDDSSEAGTSDGQTEATGPDDAPHGQ
;
A
#
# COMPACT_ATOMS: atom_id res chain seq x y z
N MET A 1 11.52 -16.86 44.17
CA MET A 1 10.45 -17.55 43.47
C MET A 1 9.75 -16.58 42.54
N PRO A 2 10.11 -16.56 41.19
CA PRO A 2 9.10 -16.27 40.17
C PRO A 2 9.42 -17.09 38.89
N PHE A 3 8.86 -18.29 38.78
CA PHE A 3 9.01 -19.14 37.56
C PHE A 3 7.65 -19.66 37.02
N ALA A 4 6.53 -19.11 37.47
CA ALA A 4 5.21 -19.64 37.09
C ALA A 4 4.45 -18.82 36.01
N ALA A 5 4.93 -17.65 35.57
CA ALA A 5 4.18 -16.78 34.69
C ALA A 5 4.45 -16.96 33.18
N HIS A 6 5.49 -17.66 32.77
CA HIS A 6 5.85 -17.83 31.36
C HIS A 6 5.28 -19.09 30.68
N ALA A 7 4.75 -20.02 31.45
CA ALA A 7 4.20 -21.28 30.91
C ALA A 7 2.73 -21.15 30.40
N VAL A 8 2.01 -20.10 30.80
CA VAL A 8 0.59 -19.96 30.46
C VAL A 8 0.38 -19.25 29.09
N LEU A 9 1.34 -18.49 28.60
CA LEU A 9 1.23 -17.81 27.28
C LEU A 9 1.56 -18.72 26.10
N ALA A 10 2.42 -19.74 26.30
CA ALA A 10 2.78 -20.68 25.23
C ALA A 10 1.69 -21.70 24.90
N ALA A 11 0.71 -21.90 25.77
CA ALA A 11 -0.36 -22.89 25.57
C ALA A 11 -1.52 -22.39 24.67
N ARG A 12 -1.57 -21.12 24.27
CA ARG A 12 -2.67 -20.56 23.44
C ARG A 12 -2.47 -20.66 21.94
N PHE A 13 -1.30 -21.05 21.47
CA PHE A 13 -0.99 -21.22 20.03
C PHE A 13 -0.79 -22.67 19.60
N ALA A 14 -1.14 -23.65 20.43
CA ALA A 14 -1.28 -25.01 19.95
C ALA A 14 -2.51 -25.07 19.04
N SER A 15 -2.32 -24.76 17.76
CA SER A 15 -3.31 -25.04 16.70
C SER A 15 -3.68 -26.53 16.84
N ARG A 16 -4.91 -26.79 17.21
CA ARG A 16 -5.47 -28.14 17.36
C ARG A 16 -5.43 -28.74 15.97
N ALA A 17 -4.53 -29.70 15.74
CA ALA A 17 -4.51 -30.44 14.48
C ALA A 17 -5.92 -30.91 14.18
N PRO A 18 -6.46 -30.69 12.98
CA PRO A 18 -7.82 -31.12 12.66
C PRO A 18 -7.88 -32.64 12.86
N GLN A 19 -8.82 -33.08 13.70
CA GLN A 19 -9.01 -34.49 14.03
C GLN A 19 -9.76 -35.25 12.91
N THR A 20 -10.15 -34.55 11.84
CA THR A 20 -10.91 -35.09 10.71
C THR A 20 -10.03 -35.24 9.48
N ALA A 21 -10.25 -36.29 8.69
CA ALA A 21 -9.62 -36.46 7.39
C ALA A 21 -10.04 -35.34 6.44
N PRO A 22 -9.15 -34.90 5.52
CA PRO A 22 -9.51 -33.92 4.51
C PRO A 22 -10.59 -34.49 3.58
N LEU A 23 -11.48 -33.62 3.14
CA LEU A 23 -12.52 -33.90 2.17
C LEU A 23 -12.05 -33.54 0.76
N ARG A 24 -12.70 -34.14 -0.24
CA ARG A 24 -12.42 -33.90 -1.64
C ARG A 24 -13.69 -33.46 -2.37
N LEU A 25 -13.56 -32.49 -3.25
CA LEU A 25 -14.64 -32.03 -4.14
C LEU A 25 -14.08 -31.85 -5.54
N ASP A 26 -14.70 -32.51 -6.54
CA ASP A 26 -14.25 -32.45 -7.94
C ASP A 26 -15.26 -31.64 -8.76
N ARG A 27 -14.76 -30.73 -9.62
CA ARG A 27 -15.55 -29.99 -10.60
C ARG A 27 -14.75 -29.71 -11.86
N GLY A 28 -15.16 -30.28 -13.00
CA GLY A 28 -14.45 -30.14 -14.27
C GLY A 28 -13.02 -30.67 -14.17
N ARG A 29 -12.03 -29.84 -14.54
CA ARG A 29 -10.62 -30.20 -14.43
C ARG A 29 -10.01 -29.84 -13.06
N PHE A 30 -10.81 -29.40 -12.09
CA PHE A 30 -10.33 -28.96 -10.78
C PHE A 30 -10.78 -29.90 -9.67
N THR A 31 -9.88 -30.18 -8.75
CA THR A 31 -10.15 -30.87 -7.48
C THR A 31 -9.76 -29.98 -6.31
N ALA A 32 -10.65 -29.77 -5.37
CA ALA A 32 -10.32 -29.18 -4.08
C ALA A 32 -10.14 -30.25 -3.00
N VAL A 33 -9.07 -30.13 -2.21
CA VAL A 33 -8.87 -30.89 -0.97
C VAL A 33 -8.91 -29.89 0.19
N TYR A 34 -9.76 -30.13 1.16
CA TYR A 34 -10.07 -29.16 2.22
C TYR A 34 -10.56 -29.85 3.51
N TYR A 35 -10.61 -29.10 4.60
CA TYR A 35 -11.21 -29.58 5.87
C TYR A 35 -12.65 -29.06 6.01
N PRO A 36 -13.50 -29.71 6.83
CA PRO A 36 -14.94 -29.40 6.90
C PRO A 36 -15.28 -27.91 7.07
N ASP A 37 -14.50 -27.17 7.85
CA ASP A 37 -14.74 -25.74 8.10
C ASP A 37 -14.56 -24.87 6.84
N ASP A 38 -13.80 -25.35 5.86
CA ASP A 38 -13.51 -24.67 4.59
C ASP A 38 -14.42 -25.14 3.44
N ALA A 39 -15.47 -25.92 3.69
CA ALA A 39 -16.34 -26.50 2.65
C ALA A 39 -16.99 -25.43 1.75
N LYS A 40 -17.43 -24.29 2.32
CA LYS A 40 -18.01 -23.19 1.54
C LYS A 40 -16.96 -22.49 0.69
N LEU A 41 -15.73 -22.31 1.22
CA LEU A 41 -14.62 -21.74 0.49
C LEU A 41 -14.21 -22.65 -0.67
N ALA A 42 -14.08 -23.95 -0.45
CA ALA A 42 -13.74 -24.93 -1.48
C ALA A 42 -14.75 -24.93 -2.64
N ALA A 43 -16.05 -24.90 -2.34
CA ALA A 43 -17.10 -24.80 -3.36
C ALA A 43 -16.97 -23.49 -4.18
N ALA A 44 -16.80 -22.35 -3.51
CA ALA A 44 -16.66 -21.04 -4.15
C ALA A 44 -15.40 -20.96 -5.03
N LEU A 45 -14.27 -21.50 -4.57
CA LEU A 45 -13.02 -21.55 -5.33
C LEU A 45 -13.18 -22.39 -6.60
N LEU A 46 -13.82 -23.56 -6.55
CA LEU A 46 -14.05 -24.40 -7.72
C LEU A 46 -15.01 -23.73 -8.73
N GLU A 47 -16.07 -23.09 -8.27
CA GLU A 47 -16.98 -22.33 -9.13
C GLU A 47 -16.24 -21.16 -9.80
N ARG A 48 -15.44 -20.45 -9.04
CA ARG A 48 -14.60 -19.36 -9.54
C ARG A 48 -13.59 -19.88 -10.56
N ALA A 49 -12.87 -20.98 -10.25
CA ALA A 49 -11.88 -21.58 -11.14
C ALA A 49 -12.47 -21.90 -12.52
N ILE A 50 -13.66 -22.52 -12.56
CA ILE A 50 -14.34 -22.83 -13.83
C ILE A 50 -14.72 -21.56 -14.59
N ALA A 51 -15.22 -20.54 -13.89
CA ALA A 51 -15.66 -19.28 -14.51
C ALA A 51 -14.53 -18.47 -15.13
N ILE A 52 -13.31 -18.58 -14.59
CA ILE A 52 -12.14 -17.76 -15.00
C ILE A 52 -11.09 -18.56 -15.76
N ASP A 53 -11.39 -19.74 -16.25
CA ASP A 53 -10.46 -20.69 -16.86
C ASP A 53 -10.03 -20.31 -18.29
N THR A 54 -9.70 -19.04 -18.46
CA THR A 54 -9.15 -18.47 -19.69
C THR A 54 -8.15 -17.37 -19.35
N PHE A 55 -7.01 -17.37 -20.03
CA PHE A 55 -5.88 -16.49 -19.71
C PHE A 55 -5.43 -15.74 -20.97
N PRO A 56 -5.05 -14.44 -20.84
CA PRO A 56 -4.69 -13.62 -22.00
C PRO A 56 -3.56 -14.22 -22.83
N GLY A 57 -3.79 -14.42 -24.10
CA GLY A 57 -2.76 -14.92 -25.04
C GLY A 57 -2.50 -16.42 -24.98
N LEU A 58 -3.02 -17.16 -24.00
CA LEU A 58 -2.85 -18.60 -23.86
C LEU A 58 -4.05 -19.38 -24.40
N PRO A 59 -3.84 -20.59 -24.92
CA PRO A 59 -4.93 -21.54 -25.14
C PRO A 59 -5.57 -21.91 -23.82
N ARG A 60 -6.84 -22.35 -23.87
CA ARG A 60 -7.51 -22.81 -22.65
C ARG A 60 -6.74 -24.01 -22.07
N PRO A 61 -6.35 -23.98 -20.77
CA PRO A 61 -5.63 -25.07 -20.15
C PRO A 61 -6.48 -26.36 -20.11
N ALA A 62 -5.86 -27.48 -20.37
CA ALA A 62 -6.54 -28.79 -20.42
C ALA A 62 -6.20 -29.69 -19.23
N GLN A 63 -5.07 -29.45 -18.57
CA GLN A 63 -4.57 -30.33 -17.53
C GLN A 63 -5.32 -30.16 -16.22
N HIS A 64 -5.41 -31.26 -15.46
CA HIS A 64 -6.05 -31.30 -14.16
C HIS A 64 -5.27 -30.48 -13.13
N VAL A 65 -5.99 -29.75 -12.24
CA VAL A 65 -5.41 -28.92 -11.17
C VAL A 65 -5.95 -29.35 -9.82
N LEU A 66 -5.04 -29.54 -8.87
CA LEU A 66 -5.34 -29.78 -7.47
C LEU A 66 -5.24 -28.47 -6.66
N ILE A 67 -6.30 -28.09 -5.97
CA ILE A 67 -6.35 -26.95 -5.05
C ILE A 67 -6.40 -27.50 -3.62
N ALA A 68 -5.31 -27.36 -2.87
CA ALA A 68 -5.20 -27.80 -1.48
C ALA A 68 -5.43 -26.59 -0.55
N ILE A 69 -6.50 -26.64 0.25
CA ILE A 69 -6.87 -25.57 1.19
C ILE A 69 -6.38 -25.95 2.59
N ALA A 70 -5.36 -25.29 3.06
CA ALA A 70 -4.77 -25.53 4.36
C ALA A 70 -5.64 -24.90 5.46
N PRO A 71 -6.00 -25.63 6.52
CA PRO A 71 -6.89 -25.14 7.57
C PRO A 71 -6.25 -24.04 8.43
N ASP A 72 -4.93 -23.95 8.46
CA ASP A 72 -4.16 -22.96 9.23
C ASP A 72 -2.80 -22.68 8.57
N SER A 73 -2.12 -21.61 9.02
CA SER A 73 -0.83 -21.18 8.47
C SER A 73 0.26 -22.25 8.67
N ARG A 74 0.25 -23.01 9.76
CA ARG A 74 1.23 -24.08 9.97
C ARG A 74 1.07 -25.15 8.89
N ARG A 75 -0.13 -25.60 8.63
CA ARG A 75 -0.42 -26.60 7.58
C ARG A 75 -0.12 -26.06 6.19
N PHE A 76 -0.37 -24.76 5.97
CA PHE A 76 0.03 -24.10 4.73
C PHE A 76 1.54 -24.22 4.49
N HIS A 77 2.36 -23.85 5.46
CA HIS A 77 3.83 -23.96 5.34
C HIS A 77 4.31 -25.42 5.23
N GLU A 78 3.67 -26.36 5.92
CA GLU A 78 3.98 -27.79 5.76
C GLU A 78 3.72 -28.28 4.33
N TRP A 79 2.67 -27.82 3.68
CA TRP A 79 2.28 -28.22 2.32
C TRP A 79 2.99 -27.43 1.24
N ALA A 80 3.23 -26.15 1.46
CA ALA A 80 3.93 -25.26 0.53
C ALA A 80 5.45 -25.41 0.58
N GLY A 81 5.98 -25.96 1.68
CA GLY A 81 7.41 -26.19 1.84
C GLY A 81 8.16 -25.01 2.49
N PRO A 82 9.46 -25.23 2.79
CA PRO A 82 10.25 -24.27 3.57
C PRO A 82 10.54 -22.95 2.87
N ASN A 83 10.39 -22.91 1.55
CA ASN A 83 10.63 -21.70 0.74
C ASN A 83 9.37 -20.87 0.52
N ALA A 84 8.23 -21.27 1.11
CA ALA A 84 7.00 -20.47 1.03
C ALA A 84 7.20 -19.14 1.77
N PRO A 85 6.87 -17.99 1.16
CA PRO A 85 6.99 -16.72 1.82
C PRO A 85 6.02 -16.66 3.02
N GLU A 86 6.48 -16.10 4.16
CA GLU A 86 5.67 -16.01 5.38
C GLU A 86 4.37 -15.21 5.18
N TRP A 87 4.39 -14.27 4.23
CA TRP A 87 3.26 -13.40 3.85
C TRP A 87 2.41 -13.97 2.70
N GLY A 88 2.79 -15.13 2.14
CA GLY A 88 2.06 -15.73 1.01
C GLY A 88 0.71 -16.30 1.43
N SER A 89 -0.34 -15.96 0.71
CA SER A 89 -1.69 -16.50 0.92
C SER A 89 -1.98 -17.76 0.10
N ALA A 90 -1.24 -17.94 -1.00
CA ALA A 90 -1.28 -19.12 -1.86
C ALA A 90 0.08 -19.32 -2.55
N LEU A 91 0.26 -20.50 -3.15
CA LEU A 91 1.45 -20.83 -3.94
C LEU A 91 1.09 -21.87 -5.00
N ALA A 92 1.42 -21.58 -6.27
CA ALA A 92 1.31 -22.51 -7.36
C ALA A 92 2.55 -23.40 -7.48
N PHE A 93 2.35 -24.65 -7.84
CA PHE A 93 3.39 -25.65 -8.14
C PHE A 93 3.15 -26.19 -9.56
N PRO A 94 3.72 -25.56 -10.59
CA PRO A 94 3.47 -25.93 -11.97
C PRO A 94 3.81 -27.40 -12.29
N GLU A 95 4.94 -27.90 -11.78
CA GLU A 95 5.40 -29.28 -12.01
C GLU A 95 4.37 -30.33 -11.57
N THR A 96 3.69 -30.10 -10.45
CA THR A 96 2.67 -31.01 -9.90
C THR A 96 1.25 -30.55 -10.17
N ARG A 97 1.07 -29.40 -10.85
CA ARG A 97 -0.21 -28.75 -11.14
C ARG A 97 -1.08 -28.60 -9.90
N ARG A 98 -0.44 -28.14 -8.84
CA ARG A 98 -1.04 -27.98 -7.51
C ARG A 98 -0.98 -26.52 -7.09
N ILE A 99 -2.05 -26.07 -6.46
CA ILE A 99 -2.10 -24.80 -5.72
C ILE A 99 -2.32 -25.13 -4.25
N VAL A 100 -1.52 -24.55 -3.37
CA VAL A 100 -1.73 -24.59 -1.92
C VAL A 100 -2.21 -23.21 -1.50
N MET A 101 -3.35 -23.14 -0.80
CA MET A 101 -3.96 -21.90 -0.35
C MET A 101 -4.22 -21.95 1.15
N GLN A 102 -4.19 -20.80 1.80
CA GLN A 102 -4.65 -20.67 3.17
C GLN A 102 -6.19 -20.70 3.22
N GLY A 103 -6.75 -21.43 4.20
CA GLY A 103 -8.18 -21.49 4.45
C GLY A 103 -8.71 -20.28 5.22
N ARG A 104 -9.93 -20.40 5.74
CA ARG A 104 -10.66 -19.32 6.44
C ARG A 104 -10.01 -18.84 7.74
N SER A 105 -9.14 -19.63 8.34
CA SER A 105 -8.35 -19.25 9.52
C SER A 105 -7.14 -18.38 9.21
N ALA A 106 -6.87 -18.09 7.92
CA ALA A 106 -5.87 -17.11 7.52
C ALA A 106 -6.24 -15.72 8.04
N GLY A 107 -5.23 -14.94 8.44
CA GLY A 107 -5.43 -13.56 8.84
C GLY A 107 -5.99 -12.70 7.70
N SER A 108 -6.52 -11.52 8.05
CA SER A 108 -7.08 -10.56 7.08
C SER A 108 -6.08 -10.10 6.01
N ASP A 109 -4.79 -10.29 6.24
CA ASP A 109 -3.71 -9.84 5.36
C ASP A 109 -3.48 -10.79 4.16
N ALA A 110 -4.14 -11.97 4.18
CA ALA A 110 -4.03 -12.96 3.10
C ALA A 110 -4.74 -12.57 1.79
N GLY A 111 -5.41 -11.42 1.75
CA GLY A 111 -6.15 -10.96 0.57
C GLY A 111 -7.46 -11.73 0.33
N ASN A 112 -8.07 -11.47 -0.83
CA ASN A 112 -9.30 -12.18 -1.25
C ASN A 112 -8.92 -13.52 -1.91
N PRO A 113 -9.28 -14.68 -1.33
CA PRO A 113 -8.89 -15.99 -1.88
C PRO A 113 -9.34 -16.23 -3.34
N LEU A 114 -10.44 -15.61 -3.78
CA LEU A 114 -10.95 -15.77 -5.15
C LEU A 114 -10.14 -14.96 -6.18
N GLU A 115 -9.51 -13.87 -5.76
CA GLU A 115 -8.60 -13.07 -6.59
C GLU A 115 -7.23 -13.74 -6.66
N VAL A 116 -6.71 -14.14 -5.50
CA VAL A 116 -5.45 -14.90 -5.39
C VAL A 116 -5.49 -16.18 -6.23
N LEU A 117 -6.62 -16.92 -6.22
CA LEU A 117 -6.76 -18.11 -7.05
C LEU A 117 -6.53 -17.83 -8.54
N ARG A 118 -6.96 -16.68 -9.06
CA ARG A 118 -6.75 -16.33 -10.47
C ARG A 118 -5.27 -16.13 -10.79
N HIS A 119 -4.53 -15.51 -9.88
CA HIS A 119 -3.08 -15.35 -9.99
C HIS A 119 -2.38 -16.71 -10.06
N GLU A 120 -2.66 -17.60 -9.11
CA GLU A 120 -2.06 -18.94 -9.07
C GLU A 120 -2.42 -19.82 -10.29
N LEU A 121 -3.66 -19.70 -10.76
CA LEU A 121 -4.06 -20.40 -11.98
C LEU A 121 -3.38 -19.86 -13.23
N ALA A 122 -3.01 -18.58 -13.27
CA ALA A 122 -2.27 -17.99 -14.38
C ALA A 122 -0.85 -18.54 -14.47
N HIS A 123 -0.14 -18.76 -13.34
CA HIS A 123 1.14 -19.47 -13.30
C HIS A 123 1.00 -20.87 -13.90
N LEU A 124 0.01 -21.66 -13.45
CA LEU A 124 -0.18 -23.01 -13.98
C LEU A 124 -0.46 -23.00 -15.49
N ALA A 125 -1.26 -22.04 -15.97
CA ALA A 125 -1.57 -21.92 -17.39
C ALA A 125 -0.36 -21.51 -18.22
N LEU A 126 0.46 -20.58 -17.73
CA LEU A 126 1.67 -20.12 -18.39
C LEU A 126 2.69 -21.26 -18.51
N HIS A 127 2.93 -21.98 -17.43
CA HIS A 127 3.86 -23.11 -17.39
C HIS A 127 3.34 -24.33 -18.16
N GLU A 128 2.02 -24.55 -18.28
CA GLU A 128 1.47 -25.57 -19.16
C GLU A 128 1.84 -25.30 -20.63
N GLN A 129 1.95 -24.05 -21.05
CA GLN A 129 2.27 -23.64 -22.41
C GLN A 129 3.78 -23.51 -22.66
N LEU A 130 4.54 -22.94 -21.73
CA LEU A 130 5.93 -22.54 -21.91
C LEU A 130 6.93 -23.36 -21.06
N GLY A 131 6.46 -24.20 -20.12
CA GLY A 131 7.35 -24.88 -19.18
C GLY A 131 8.10 -23.83 -18.32
N ASP A 132 9.36 -24.06 -18.04
CA ASP A 132 10.23 -23.22 -17.21
C ASP A 132 10.97 -22.12 -18.00
N LEU A 133 10.46 -21.76 -19.19
CA LEU A 133 11.07 -20.71 -20.01
C LEU A 133 10.90 -19.28 -19.45
N PRO A 134 9.77 -18.93 -18.80
CA PRO A 134 9.58 -17.57 -18.30
C PRO A 134 10.58 -17.23 -17.19
N PRO A 135 11.30 -16.09 -17.26
CA PRO A 135 12.01 -15.54 -16.13
C PRO A 135 11.00 -15.07 -15.09
N ARG A 136 11.43 -14.94 -13.84
CA ARG A 136 10.54 -14.68 -12.71
C ARG A 136 9.73 -13.38 -12.86
N TRP A 137 10.37 -12.30 -13.32
CA TRP A 137 9.66 -11.04 -13.56
C TRP A 137 8.51 -11.20 -14.57
N PHE A 138 8.68 -12.03 -15.60
CA PHE A 138 7.63 -12.26 -16.58
C PHE A 138 6.53 -13.14 -16.00
N ASP A 139 6.89 -14.21 -15.29
CA ASP A 139 5.95 -15.14 -14.67
C ASP A 139 5.03 -14.42 -13.68
N GLU A 140 5.60 -13.70 -12.72
CA GLU A 140 4.86 -12.90 -11.74
C GLU A 140 4.08 -11.74 -12.39
N GLY A 141 4.71 -11.07 -13.35
CA GLY A 141 4.07 -9.98 -14.11
C GLY A 141 2.88 -10.48 -14.93
N TYR A 142 2.99 -11.66 -15.53
CA TYR A 142 1.88 -12.26 -16.27
C TYR A 142 0.75 -12.73 -15.36
N ALA A 143 1.09 -13.36 -14.24
CA ALA A 143 0.09 -13.78 -13.24
C ALA A 143 -0.72 -12.59 -12.72
N SER A 144 -0.04 -11.53 -12.33
CA SER A 144 -0.68 -10.27 -11.89
C SER A 144 -1.49 -9.61 -13.00
N TYR A 145 -0.99 -9.60 -14.25
CA TYR A 145 -1.70 -9.06 -15.41
C TYR A 145 -2.97 -9.87 -15.71
N ALA A 146 -2.89 -11.19 -15.71
CA ALA A 146 -4.04 -12.06 -15.93
C ALA A 146 -5.07 -11.97 -14.81
N ALA A 147 -4.63 -11.75 -13.56
CA ALA A 147 -5.50 -11.55 -12.40
C ALA A 147 -6.08 -10.13 -12.30
N ARG A 148 -5.52 -9.17 -13.04
CA ARG A 148 -5.86 -7.73 -12.99
C ARG A 148 -5.61 -7.09 -11.62
N GLU A 149 -4.49 -7.44 -11.00
CA GLU A 149 -4.16 -7.09 -9.61
C GLU A 149 -3.53 -5.71 -9.43
N LEU A 150 -3.41 -4.90 -10.48
CA LEU A 150 -2.82 -3.57 -10.34
C LEU A 150 -3.76 -2.64 -9.57
N GLY A 151 -3.57 -2.57 -8.26
CA GLY A 151 -4.27 -1.69 -7.34
C GLY A 151 -3.52 -0.39 -7.02
N ARG A 152 -4.11 0.42 -6.14
CA ARG A 152 -3.51 1.70 -5.71
C ARG A 152 -2.26 1.50 -4.86
N ASN A 153 -2.23 0.44 -4.05
CA ASN A 153 -1.13 0.16 -3.13
C ASN A 153 0.12 -0.29 -3.90
N GLU A 154 -0.05 -1.13 -4.92
CA GLU A 154 1.01 -1.60 -5.81
C GLU A 154 1.61 -0.44 -6.61
N VAL A 155 0.76 0.45 -7.12
CA VAL A 155 1.20 1.68 -7.81
C VAL A 155 1.98 2.60 -6.86
N LEU A 156 1.53 2.75 -5.61
CA LEU A 156 2.25 3.55 -4.62
C LEU A 156 3.59 2.94 -4.25
N ALA A 157 3.64 1.62 -4.02
CA ALA A 157 4.87 0.90 -3.72
C ALA A 157 5.90 1.04 -4.86
N ALA A 158 5.46 0.90 -6.13
CA ALA A 158 6.30 1.12 -7.29
C ALA A 158 6.83 2.57 -7.36
N ASN A 159 5.98 3.58 -7.10
CA ASN A 159 6.41 4.99 -7.09
C ASN A 159 7.49 5.26 -6.03
N VAL A 160 7.31 4.74 -4.82
CA VAL A 160 8.27 4.89 -3.72
C VAL A 160 9.59 4.18 -4.08
N ALA A 161 9.51 2.95 -4.60
CA ALA A 161 10.70 2.20 -5.01
C ALA A 161 11.49 2.93 -6.11
N LEU A 162 10.79 3.44 -7.15
CA LEU A 162 11.41 4.20 -8.24
C LEU A 162 12.05 5.51 -7.76
N ALA A 163 11.44 6.19 -6.79
CA ALA A 163 12.00 7.41 -6.22
C ALA A 163 13.28 7.14 -5.41
N LEU A 164 13.32 6.02 -4.67
CA LEU A 164 14.43 5.70 -3.77
C LEU A 164 15.57 4.93 -4.45
N ARG A 165 15.25 4.01 -5.37
CA ARG A 165 16.22 3.06 -5.96
C ARG A 165 16.47 3.29 -7.46
N GLY A 166 15.65 4.11 -8.10
CA GLY A 166 15.69 4.28 -9.57
C GLY A 166 14.94 3.19 -10.31
N MET A 167 15.04 3.21 -11.64
CA MET A 167 14.37 2.26 -12.52
C MET A 167 15.21 0.99 -12.68
N PRO A 168 14.70 -0.19 -12.28
CA PRO A 168 15.46 -1.44 -12.37
C PRO A 168 15.54 -1.94 -13.82
N SER A 169 16.55 -2.78 -14.11
CA SER A 169 16.58 -3.71 -15.22
C SER A 169 15.67 -4.92 -14.92
N PHE A 170 15.40 -5.76 -15.92
CA PHE A 170 14.63 -6.99 -15.70
C PHE A 170 15.36 -7.98 -14.78
N ASP A 171 16.69 -8.05 -14.86
CA ASP A 171 17.49 -8.90 -13.97
C ASP A 171 17.45 -8.39 -12.49
N GLU A 172 17.51 -7.07 -12.30
CA GLU A 172 17.34 -6.46 -10.97
C GLU A 172 15.92 -6.66 -10.45
N LEU A 173 14.91 -6.64 -11.35
CA LEU A 173 13.53 -6.88 -10.97
C LEU A 173 13.33 -8.33 -10.47
N ASP A 174 13.97 -9.30 -11.11
CA ASP A 174 13.98 -10.70 -10.66
C ASP A 174 14.55 -10.84 -9.24
N ALA A 175 15.63 -10.14 -8.94
CA ALA A 175 16.23 -10.15 -7.60
C ALA A 175 15.32 -9.56 -6.52
N GLN A 176 14.56 -8.49 -6.84
CA GLN A 176 13.70 -7.77 -5.88
C GLN A 176 12.57 -8.64 -5.32
N PHE A 177 12.10 -9.65 -6.02
CA PHE A 177 11.10 -10.59 -5.51
C PHE A 177 11.58 -11.40 -4.29
N GLY A 178 12.91 -11.51 -4.08
CA GLY A 178 13.52 -12.20 -2.94
C GLY A 178 13.88 -11.30 -1.77
N GLU A 179 13.80 -9.97 -1.90
CA GLU A 179 14.31 -9.01 -0.91
C GLU A 179 13.32 -8.68 0.24
N GLY A 180 12.15 -9.32 0.28
CA GLY A 180 11.11 -9.10 1.29
C GLY A 180 9.85 -8.40 0.76
N ALA A 181 8.80 -8.37 1.58
CA ALA A 181 7.44 -8.01 1.17
C ALA A 181 7.31 -6.65 0.46
N THR A 182 7.95 -5.60 0.98
CA THR A 182 7.86 -4.24 0.40
C THR A 182 8.55 -4.14 -0.96
N SER A 183 9.71 -4.80 -1.12
CA SER A 183 10.45 -4.85 -2.39
C SER A 183 9.68 -5.66 -3.41
N ALA A 184 9.19 -6.83 -3.02
CA ALA A 184 8.37 -7.70 -3.85
C ALA A 184 7.11 -6.99 -4.35
N GLN A 185 6.40 -6.23 -3.51
CA GLN A 185 5.19 -5.50 -3.92
C GLN A 185 5.47 -4.48 -5.03
N ALA A 186 6.59 -3.76 -4.95
CA ALA A 186 7.01 -2.86 -6.02
C ALA A 186 7.39 -3.64 -7.29
N ALA A 187 8.09 -4.77 -7.14
CA ALA A 187 8.46 -5.64 -8.25
C ALA A 187 7.22 -6.20 -8.98
N TYR A 188 6.19 -6.63 -8.26
CA TYR A 188 4.90 -7.06 -8.85
C TYR A 188 4.27 -5.97 -9.71
N ALA A 189 4.20 -4.74 -9.22
CA ALA A 189 3.63 -3.64 -9.98
C ALA A 189 4.43 -3.30 -11.25
N LEU A 190 5.76 -3.34 -11.17
CA LEU A 190 6.63 -3.07 -12.31
C LEU A 190 6.59 -4.21 -13.33
N ALA A 191 6.59 -5.45 -12.88
CA ALA A 191 6.46 -6.64 -13.72
C ALA A 191 5.10 -6.70 -14.43
N TYR A 192 3.99 -6.41 -13.71
CA TYR A 192 2.68 -6.21 -14.31
C TYR A 192 2.75 -5.22 -15.47
N ARG A 193 3.38 -4.06 -15.25
CA ARG A 193 3.50 -3.00 -16.27
C ARG A 193 4.32 -3.43 -17.47
N ALA A 194 5.37 -4.20 -17.27
CA ALA A 194 6.15 -4.72 -18.38
C ALA A 194 5.32 -5.66 -19.27
N VAL A 195 4.53 -6.54 -18.66
CA VAL A 195 3.66 -7.46 -19.39
C VAL A 195 2.48 -6.71 -20.06
N ASP A 196 1.87 -5.75 -19.39
CA ASP A 196 0.79 -4.89 -19.94
C ASP A 196 1.29 -4.07 -21.15
N ASP A 197 2.47 -3.47 -21.04
CA ASP A 197 3.13 -2.77 -22.15
C ASP A 197 3.43 -3.72 -23.31
N MET A 198 3.89 -4.94 -23.01
CA MET A 198 4.17 -5.97 -24.04
C MET A 198 2.91 -6.44 -24.74
N ALA A 199 1.83 -6.68 -24.00
CA ALA A 199 0.51 -7.03 -24.53
C ALA A 199 -0.09 -5.91 -25.41
N SER A 200 0.28 -4.66 -25.13
CA SER A 200 -0.17 -3.47 -25.85
C SER A 200 0.58 -3.20 -27.16
N ILE A 201 1.67 -3.92 -27.44
CA ILE A 201 2.41 -3.76 -28.73
C ILE A 201 1.52 -4.15 -29.91
N ASP A 202 0.79 -5.25 -29.80
CA ASP A 202 -0.22 -5.67 -30.78
C ASP A 202 -1.58 -5.85 -30.10
N PRO A 203 -2.42 -4.81 -30.02
CA PRO A 203 -3.71 -4.89 -29.36
C PRO A 203 -4.67 -5.92 -29.94
N SER A 204 -4.46 -6.31 -31.20
CA SER A 204 -5.33 -7.27 -31.91
C SER A 204 -5.06 -8.72 -31.52
N ARG A 205 -3.81 -9.05 -31.24
CA ARG A 205 -3.34 -10.41 -30.92
C ARG A 205 -2.89 -10.54 -29.47
N GLY A 206 -2.62 -9.41 -28.79
CA GLY A 206 -2.05 -9.40 -27.45
C GLY A 206 -0.78 -10.22 -27.35
N LEU A 207 -0.70 -11.12 -26.39
CA LEU A 207 0.45 -12.00 -26.17
C LEU A 207 0.42 -13.32 -26.98
N THR A 208 -0.63 -13.57 -27.77
CA THR A 208 -0.83 -14.88 -28.41
C THR A 208 0.32 -15.24 -29.32
N LEU A 209 0.72 -14.32 -30.22
CA LEU A 209 1.82 -14.57 -31.17
C LEU A 209 3.17 -14.70 -30.44
N LEU A 210 3.38 -13.91 -29.40
CA LEU A 210 4.58 -13.99 -28.58
C LEU A 210 4.74 -15.38 -27.96
N PHE A 211 3.69 -15.90 -27.32
CA PHE A 211 3.75 -17.23 -26.69
C PHE A 211 3.97 -18.36 -27.70
N GLN A 212 3.35 -18.28 -28.87
CA GLN A 212 3.59 -19.25 -29.95
C GLN A 212 5.07 -19.28 -30.37
N ASN A 213 5.63 -18.08 -30.63
CA ASN A 213 7.03 -17.95 -31.03
C ASN A 213 7.99 -18.32 -29.89
N TRP A 214 7.65 -17.97 -28.64
CA TRP A 214 8.48 -18.30 -27.49
C TRP A 214 8.59 -19.79 -27.24
N LYS A 215 7.46 -20.50 -27.33
CA LYS A 215 7.46 -21.98 -27.29
C LYS A 215 8.34 -22.62 -28.37
N GLN A 216 8.32 -22.07 -29.58
CA GLN A 216 9.10 -22.59 -30.71
C GLN A 216 10.59 -22.30 -30.60
N THR A 217 10.94 -21.10 -30.11
CA THR A 217 12.33 -20.63 -30.10
C THR A 217 13.05 -20.89 -28.78
N SER A 218 12.30 -21.22 -27.71
CA SER A 218 12.78 -21.34 -26.33
C SER A 218 13.56 -20.10 -25.84
N SER A 219 13.28 -18.93 -26.42
CA SER A 219 13.98 -17.68 -26.13
C SER A 219 13.04 -16.49 -26.24
N LEU A 220 12.87 -15.73 -25.17
CA LEU A 220 12.03 -14.53 -25.15
C LEU A 220 12.53 -13.48 -26.16
N ASP A 221 13.85 -13.24 -26.25
CA ASP A 221 14.41 -12.29 -27.21
C ASP A 221 14.13 -12.68 -28.67
N ARG A 222 14.28 -13.96 -29.01
CA ARG A 222 13.94 -14.46 -30.36
C ARG A 222 12.44 -14.34 -30.63
N ALA A 223 11.63 -14.68 -29.64
CA ALA A 223 10.18 -14.57 -29.76
C ALA A 223 9.72 -13.12 -29.99
N LEU A 224 10.29 -12.15 -29.27
CA LEU A 224 10.03 -10.70 -29.45
C LEU A 224 10.41 -10.25 -30.88
N ARG A 225 11.59 -10.68 -31.37
CA ARG A 225 12.04 -10.37 -32.75
C ARG A 225 11.07 -10.91 -33.78
N GLN A 226 10.62 -12.16 -33.62
CA GLN A 226 9.70 -12.78 -34.57
C GLN A 226 8.28 -12.24 -34.49
N SER A 227 7.81 -11.87 -33.29
CA SER A 227 6.45 -11.39 -33.07
C SER A 227 6.28 -9.92 -33.37
N TYR A 228 7.25 -9.09 -32.96
CA TYR A 228 7.13 -7.63 -32.95
C TYR A 228 8.30 -6.90 -33.63
N GLY A 229 9.33 -7.62 -34.11
CA GLY A 229 10.51 -7.02 -34.76
C GLY A 229 11.45 -6.27 -33.78
N ILE A 230 11.32 -6.48 -32.48
CA ILE A 230 12.11 -5.80 -31.44
C ILE A 230 12.95 -6.79 -30.63
N THR A 231 14.02 -6.32 -30.02
CA THR A 231 14.84 -7.10 -29.09
C THR A 231 14.32 -6.95 -27.66
N LEU A 232 14.67 -7.90 -26.76
CA LEU A 232 14.38 -7.76 -25.34
C LEU A 232 15.02 -6.50 -24.76
N ALA A 233 16.27 -6.21 -25.13
CA ALA A 233 16.99 -5.02 -24.66
C ALA A 233 16.35 -3.70 -25.13
N SER A 234 15.85 -3.64 -26.40
CA SER A 234 15.12 -2.45 -26.86
C SER A 234 13.77 -2.28 -26.15
N PHE A 235 13.06 -3.40 -25.93
CA PHE A 235 11.81 -3.38 -25.17
C PHE A 235 12.03 -2.90 -23.73
N GLU A 236 13.05 -3.42 -23.05
CA GLU A 236 13.41 -3.03 -21.68
C GLU A 236 13.72 -1.52 -21.60
N HIS A 237 14.55 -1.02 -22.53
CA HIS A 237 14.88 0.40 -22.60
C HIS A 237 13.63 1.28 -22.78
N ASP A 238 12.76 0.92 -23.71
CA ASP A 238 11.52 1.65 -23.99
C ASP A 238 10.55 1.57 -22.80
N TRP A 239 10.42 0.41 -22.16
CA TRP A 239 9.61 0.21 -20.96
C TRP A 239 10.13 1.08 -19.81
N GLN A 240 11.45 1.11 -19.59
CA GLN A 240 12.07 1.97 -18.58
C GLN A 240 11.77 3.45 -18.84
N GLN A 241 11.88 3.92 -20.08
CA GLN A 241 11.58 5.29 -20.45
C GLN A 241 10.10 5.64 -20.25
N ARG A 242 9.18 4.77 -20.69
CA ARG A 242 7.73 4.96 -20.52
C ARG A 242 7.35 4.99 -19.05
N THR A 243 7.89 4.07 -18.26
CA THR A 243 7.65 3.99 -16.82
C THR A 243 8.17 5.24 -16.10
N ARG A 244 9.38 5.70 -16.39
CA ARG A 244 9.91 6.96 -15.83
C ARG A 244 9.04 8.18 -16.18
N ARG A 245 8.55 8.29 -17.40
CA ARG A 245 7.66 9.39 -17.81
C ARG A 245 6.32 9.35 -17.08
N ARG A 246 5.79 8.15 -16.84
CA ARG A 246 4.49 7.95 -16.18
C ARG A 246 4.54 8.21 -14.67
N TYR A 247 5.61 7.80 -14.03
CA TYR A 247 5.82 7.91 -12.58
C TYR A 247 6.74 9.07 -12.17
N GLY A 248 7.56 9.59 -13.08
CA GLY A 248 8.50 10.68 -12.79
C GLY A 248 7.86 11.98 -12.31
N GLY A 249 6.65 12.31 -12.76
CA GLY A 249 5.88 13.44 -12.23
C GLY A 249 5.46 13.24 -10.76
N LEU A 250 5.05 12.04 -10.40
CA LEU A 250 4.70 11.68 -9.02
C LEU A 250 5.92 11.57 -8.11
N ALA A 251 7.07 11.14 -8.63
CA ALA A 251 8.34 11.16 -7.89
C ALA A 251 8.77 12.59 -7.54
N LEU A 252 8.58 13.55 -8.45
CA LEU A 252 8.82 14.98 -8.18
C LEU A 252 7.88 15.52 -7.08
N PHE A 253 6.61 15.11 -7.08
CA PHE A 253 5.68 15.48 -6.01
C PHE A 253 6.00 14.77 -4.69
N SER A 254 6.46 13.53 -4.72
CA SER A 254 6.88 12.82 -3.51
C SER A 254 8.14 13.41 -2.91
N ASP A 255 9.11 13.84 -3.72
CA ASP A 255 10.31 14.54 -3.27
C ASP A 255 9.98 15.89 -2.62
N ILE A 256 9.07 16.68 -3.22
CA ILE A 256 8.60 17.92 -2.64
C ILE A 256 7.80 17.67 -1.35
N THR A 257 6.95 16.64 -1.31
CA THR A 257 6.17 16.30 -0.11
C THR A 257 7.07 15.78 1.00
N VAL A 258 8.02 14.91 0.71
CA VAL A 258 9.00 14.41 1.67
C VAL A 258 9.89 15.56 2.17
N ALA A 259 10.41 16.40 1.27
CA ALA A 259 11.17 17.57 1.64
C ALA A 259 10.37 18.55 2.50
N THR A 260 9.07 18.75 2.18
CA THR A 260 8.16 19.60 2.96
C THR A 260 7.90 19.00 4.35
N VAL A 261 7.66 17.68 4.46
CA VAL A 261 7.47 17.01 5.75
C VAL A 261 8.74 17.07 6.59
N VAL A 262 9.91 16.81 6.02
CA VAL A 262 11.21 16.93 6.71
C VAL A 262 11.45 18.37 7.16
N PHE A 263 11.17 19.36 6.31
CA PHE A 263 11.29 20.77 6.63
C PHE A 263 10.35 21.17 7.77
N LEU A 264 9.10 20.73 7.74
CA LEU A 264 8.14 20.96 8.83
C LEU A 264 8.57 20.30 10.13
N LEU A 265 9.10 19.09 10.10
CA LEU A 265 9.62 18.39 11.27
C LEU A 265 10.84 19.08 11.88
N LEU A 266 11.70 19.71 11.06
CA LEU A 266 12.85 20.47 11.53
C LEU A 266 12.46 21.86 12.06
N ILE A 267 11.48 22.52 11.45
CA ILE A 267 11.07 23.88 11.85
C ILE A 267 10.04 23.86 13.00
N ALA A 268 9.18 22.84 13.09
CA ALA A 268 8.17 22.75 14.15
C ALA A 268 8.77 22.88 15.57
N PRO A 269 9.86 22.18 15.95
CA PRO A 269 10.44 22.33 17.28
C PRO A 269 11.01 23.73 17.51
N LEU A 270 11.61 24.36 16.48
CA LEU A 270 12.11 25.74 16.55
C LEU A 270 10.97 26.74 16.74
N TYR A 271 9.89 26.57 15.97
CA TYR A 271 8.69 27.40 16.10
C TYR A 271 8.04 27.24 17.48
N LEU A 272 7.90 26.01 17.97
CA LEU A 272 7.35 25.74 19.30
C LEU A 272 8.22 26.29 20.42
N ALA A 273 9.55 26.20 20.29
CA ALA A 273 10.49 26.78 21.22
C ALA A 273 10.40 28.32 21.24
N ARG A 274 10.30 28.96 20.07
CA ARG A 274 10.08 30.41 19.94
C ARG A 274 8.75 30.82 20.55
N ARG A 275 7.66 30.14 20.24
CA ARG A 275 6.32 30.42 20.81
C ARG A 275 6.29 30.26 22.34
N ARG A 276 7.01 29.22 22.87
CA ARG A 276 7.13 29.04 24.33
C ARG A 276 7.93 30.19 24.98
N ARG A 277 8.99 30.66 24.31
CA ARG A 277 9.81 31.80 24.75
C ARG A 277 9.00 33.09 24.76
N ASP A 278 8.24 33.35 23.69
CA ASP A 278 7.40 34.53 23.57
C ASP A 278 6.26 34.55 24.64
N ARG A 279 5.64 33.38 24.87
CA ARG A 279 4.64 33.22 25.95
C ARG A 279 5.24 33.50 27.34
N ARG A 280 6.48 33.03 27.61
CA ARG A 280 7.16 33.31 28.89
C ARG A 280 7.50 34.80 29.04
N ARG A 281 7.92 35.44 27.95
CA ARG A 281 8.19 36.90 27.94
C ARG A 281 6.89 37.70 28.20
N MET A 282 5.80 37.34 27.52
CA MET A 282 4.49 38.00 27.78
C MET A 282 4.02 37.77 29.20
N ALA A 283 4.14 36.58 29.76
CA ALA A 283 3.78 36.32 31.16
C ALA A 283 4.65 37.10 32.14
N ALA A 284 5.96 37.26 31.85
CA ALA A 284 6.85 38.08 32.65
C ALA A 284 6.51 39.57 32.59
N LEU A 285 6.11 40.10 31.43
CA LEU A 285 5.67 41.47 31.27
C LEU A 285 4.35 41.73 32.03
N VAL A 286 3.38 40.85 31.90
CA VAL A 286 2.10 40.94 32.64
C VAL A 286 2.34 40.86 34.17
N ALA A 287 3.27 40.01 34.62
CA ALA A 287 3.63 39.96 36.04
C ALA A 287 4.35 41.23 36.52
N ALA A 288 5.20 41.82 35.67
CA ALA A 288 5.88 43.09 35.98
C ALA A 288 4.90 44.26 36.04
N ASP A 289 3.94 44.32 35.11
CA ASP A 289 2.86 45.34 35.14
C ASP A 289 1.97 45.21 36.39
N ALA A 290 1.61 43.98 36.77
CA ALA A 290 0.83 43.72 37.99
C ALA A 290 1.59 44.13 39.26
N ILE A 291 2.94 43.91 39.29
CA ILE A 291 3.77 44.37 40.43
C ILE A 291 3.90 45.88 40.42
N ALA A 292 4.02 46.53 39.26
CA ALA A 292 4.08 47.99 39.15
C ALA A 292 2.76 48.64 39.60
N GLU A 293 1.63 48.04 39.27
CA GLU A 293 0.30 48.48 39.68
C GLU A 293 0.07 48.33 41.20
N LEU A 294 0.62 47.24 41.80
CA LEU A 294 0.57 47.02 43.25
C LEU A 294 1.54 47.94 44.03
N SER A 295 2.62 48.41 43.37
CA SER A 295 3.65 49.29 43.96
C SER A 295 3.40 50.78 43.67
N ALA A 296 2.43 51.13 42.84
CA ALA A 296 2.02 52.51 42.63
C ALA A 296 1.52 53.10 43.97
N PRO A 297 2.06 54.24 44.44
CA PRO A 297 1.67 54.84 45.73
C PRO A 297 0.15 55.08 45.74
N ARG A 298 -0.53 54.52 46.72
CA ARG A 298 -1.97 54.74 46.92
C ARG A 298 -2.23 56.24 47.22
N ASP A 299 -1.17 56.99 47.47
CA ASP A 299 -1.21 58.41 47.73
C ASP A 299 -1.64 59.28 46.55
N ALA A 300 -1.38 58.81 45.28
CA ALA A 300 -1.82 59.55 44.11
C ALA A 300 -3.37 59.54 43.91
N LEU A 301 -4.05 58.53 44.43
CA LEU A 301 -5.52 58.48 44.43
C LEU A 301 -6.16 59.27 45.59
N ALA A 302 -5.44 59.42 46.71
CA ALA A 302 -5.86 60.21 47.83
C ALA A 302 -5.80 61.71 47.50
N GLU A 303 -4.77 62.15 46.77
CA GLU A 303 -4.60 63.53 46.31
C GLU A 303 -5.69 63.96 45.29
N PHE A 304 -6.18 63.05 44.44
CA PHE A 304 -7.30 63.33 43.53
C PHE A 304 -8.67 63.37 44.21
N VAL A 305 -8.86 62.68 45.34
CA VAL A 305 -10.10 62.70 46.14
C VAL A 305 -10.19 63.92 47.03
N ASP A 306 -9.07 64.42 47.56
CA ASP A 306 -9.03 65.61 48.34
C ASP A 306 -9.26 66.90 47.53
N ASP A 307 -8.70 66.95 46.26
CA ASP A 307 -8.90 68.11 45.39
C ASP A 307 -10.36 68.22 44.87
N SER A 308 -11.12 67.13 44.88
CA SER A 308 -12.55 67.12 44.53
C SER A 308 -13.49 67.51 45.68
N SER A 309 -13.01 67.51 46.93
CA SER A 309 -13.83 67.91 48.11
C SER A 309 -13.78 69.39 48.42
N GLU A 310 -12.78 70.13 47.94
CA GLU A 310 -12.69 71.59 48.12
C GLU A 310 -13.39 72.44 47.05
N ALA A 311 -13.84 71.85 45.94
CA ALA A 311 -14.50 72.55 44.82
C ALA A 311 -16.03 72.63 44.95
N GLY A 312 -16.59 72.28 46.12
CA GLY A 312 -18.05 72.13 46.36
C GLY A 312 -18.74 73.14 47.26
N THR A 313 -18.24 74.39 47.39
CA THR A 313 -19.00 75.43 48.09
C THR A 313 -18.73 76.80 47.49
N SER A 314 -19.53 77.26 46.54
CA SER A 314 -20.06 78.64 46.46
C SER A 314 -21.07 78.79 45.29
N ASP A 315 -22.29 78.96 45.73
CA ASP A 315 -23.33 79.86 45.19
C ASP A 315 -23.41 80.19 43.70
N GLY A 316 -24.52 79.91 43.07
CA GLY A 316 -25.62 80.84 42.97
C GLY A 316 -25.84 81.46 41.62
N GLN A 317 -26.98 81.11 41.05
CA GLN A 317 -27.88 81.98 40.24
C GLN A 317 -27.62 82.18 38.69
N THR A 318 -28.66 81.72 37.98
CA THR A 318 -29.38 82.41 36.87
C THR A 318 -28.59 82.65 35.60
N GLU A 319 -29.03 82.27 34.40
CA GLU A 319 -30.26 82.61 33.67
C GLU A 319 -30.30 81.88 32.30
N ALA A 320 -31.50 81.69 31.82
CA ALA A 320 -31.94 81.10 30.55
C ALA A 320 -31.34 81.70 29.28
N THR A 321 -31.25 80.96 28.26
CA THR A 321 -31.91 81.09 26.95
C THR A 321 -31.33 80.05 25.96
N GLY A 322 -32.22 79.27 25.46
CA GLY A 322 -31.94 78.52 24.17
C GLY A 322 -32.21 79.50 22.95
N PRO A 323 -32.39 79.03 21.74
CA PRO A 323 -32.17 77.72 21.19
C PRO A 323 -31.40 77.77 19.81
N ASP A 324 -31.43 76.72 19.17
CA ASP A 324 -31.36 76.48 17.68
C ASP A 324 -30.04 76.19 16.99
N ASP A 325 -30.07 75.17 16.35
CA ASP A 325 -29.92 74.73 14.97
C ASP A 325 -28.82 73.73 14.64
N ALA A 326 -29.29 72.60 14.27
CA ALA A 326 -28.60 71.71 13.32
C ALA A 326 -28.58 72.38 11.93
N PRO A 327 -28.01 71.87 10.82
CA PRO A 327 -27.58 70.50 10.56
C PRO A 327 -26.41 70.35 9.53
N HIS A 328 -26.19 69.06 9.13
CA HIS A 328 -25.64 68.52 7.86
C HIS A 328 -24.12 68.68 7.64
N GLY A 329 -23.47 67.62 7.34
CA GLY A 329 -23.44 66.82 6.14
C GLY A 329 -22.03 66.41 5.73
N GLN A 330 -21.99 65.21 5.30
CA GLN A 330 -21.10 64.42 4.48
C GLN A 330 -20.08 63.53 5.19
#